data_f43f2fc47b47dd5e710f0e1f9fbcd0d5
#
_entry.id   f43f2fc47b47dd5e710f0e1f9fbcd0d5
#
_cell.length_a   1.000
_cell.length_b   1.000
_cell.length_c   1.000
_cell.angle_alpha   90.00
_cell.angle_beta   90.00
_cell.angle_gamma   90.00
#
_symmetry.space_group_name_H-M   'P 1'
#
loop_
_entity.id
_entity.type
_entity.pdbx_description
1 polymer ?
#
loop_
_entity_poly.entity_id
_entity_poly.type
_entity_poly.pdbx_seq_one_letter_code
_entity_poly.pdbx_strand_id
1 'polypeptide(L)'
;MTILYITAFPPCQKTAGQDYSRRLLDDLASRGHKLSLIYAEYPKHELEVSSQIKILSKIKPTLKNCFSLPFFNPFFTKRFDKNILRQIQKIAANFDMLYFDFSQVHIYSLFVNHPNKVLMCHDVICQKFSRKGKVFLPWIKSCEKKLLCSSSKIITFSRKDCDVIKKEYGLNSAAVNFYLKNGRFDYEKSGIEKIENKFCFYGAWNRAENSTGLEWFLENVYPNLLLDFQFVVIGGGMTERLKSKISAYKNFKILGFVENPVVEIAKCQALVAPLFKGAGVKVKVIDALSSGTPVIGTKVTFEGIEDNDKNPLFFKVGTSKKKKLAQKIADILTNWKRISVNQKQNSTDEFFKRYNRNKFADLL
;
A
#
# COMPACT_ATOMS: atom_id res chain seq x y z
N MET A 1 -22.88 -15.48 2.21
CA MET A 1 -21.84 -16.51 2.03
C MET A 1 -21.10 -16.75 3.33
N THR A 2 -20.55 -17.95 3.49
CA THR A 2 -19.59 -18.30 4.53
C THR A 2 -18.17 -18.17 3.95
N ILE A 3 -17.30 -17.37 4.57
CA ILE A 3 -15.96 -17.08 4.04
C ILE A 3 -14.90 -17.46 5.09
N LEU A 4 -13.92 -18.28 4.71
CA LEU A 4 -12.71 -18.47 5.46
C LEU A 4 -11.65 -17.49 4.97
N TYR A 5 -11.34 -16.48 5.80
CA TYR A 5 -10.36 -15.45 5.51
C TYR A 5 -9.02 -15.80 6.17
N ILE A 6 -7.97 -15.92 5.35
CA ILE A 6 -6.63 -16.30 5.80
C ILE A 6 -5.69 -15.16 5.44
N THR A 7 -5.05 -14.52 6.43
CA THR A 7 -4.20 -13.36 6.19
C THR A 7 -2.80 -13.47 6.79
N ALA A 8 -1.85 -12.85 6.12
CA ALA A 8 -0.44 -12.88 6.50
C ALA A 8 -0.08 -11.95 7.67
N PHE A 9 -1.00 -11.12 8.12
CA PHE A 9 -0.80 -10.15 9.21
C PHE A 9 -2.08 -9.99 10.02
N PRO A 10 -2.00 -9.56 11.29
CA PRO A 10 -3.21 -9.19 12.05
C PRO A 10 -3.89 -8.00 11.35
N PRO A 11 -5.17 -8.10 10.98
CA PRO A 11 -5.96 -6.94 10.57
C PRO A 11 -6.00 -5.88 11.69
N CYS A 12 -5.43 -4.68 11.43
CA CYS A 12 -5.35 -3.57 12.38
C CYS A 12 -4.97 -2.27 11.67
N GLN A 13 -4.96 -1.14 12.37
CA GLN A 13 -4.66 0.17 11.79
C GLN A 13 -3.14 0.50 11.62
N LYS A 14 -2.24 -0.44 11.93
CA LYS A 14 -0.78 -0.17 11.95
C LYS A 14 -0.16 0.06 10.58
N THR A 15 -0.63 -0.61 9.54
CA THR A 15 -0.15 -0.42 8.16
C THR A 15 -1.32 -0.35 7.18
N ALA A 16 -1.11 0.31 6.04
CA ALA A 16 -2.14 0.45 5.03
C ALA A 16 -2.75 -0.89 4.56
N GLY A 17 -1.92 -1.94 4.38
CA GLY A 17 -2.40 -3.26 3.99
C GLY A 17 -3.21 -3.96 5.09
N GLN A 18 -2.80 -3.84 6.36
CA GLN A 18 -3.53 -4.40 7.49
C GLN A 18 -4.85 -3.67 7.74
N ASP A 19 -4.86 -2.34 7.61
CA ASP A 19 -6.08 -1.55 7.72
C ASP A 19 -7.05 -1.82 6.56
N TYR A 20 -6.53 -2.11 5.37
CA TYR A 20 -7.34 -2.61 4.27
C TYR A 20 -8.01 -3.94 4.64
N SER A 21 -7.25 -4.94 5.13
CA SER A 21 -7.80 -6.23 5.55
C SER A 21 -8.87 -6.08 6.64
N ARG A 22 -8.62 -5.22 7.63
CA ARG A 22 -9.57 -4.91 8.70
C ARG A 22 -10.88 -4.34 8.13
N ARG A 23 -10.79 -3.32 7.30
CA ARG A 23 -11.96 -2.66 6.70
C ARG A 23 -12.73 -3.57 5.75
N LEU A 24 -12.03 -4.45 5.01
CA LEU A 24 -12.68 -5.43 4.15
C LEU A 24 -13.48 -6.44 4.99
N LEU A 25 -12.91 -6.95 6.07
CA LEU A 25 -13.60 -7.86 6.98
C LEU A 25 -14.85 -7.21 7.60
N ASP A 26 -14.73 -5.96 8.07
CA ASP A 26 -15.87 -5.21 8.62
C ASP A 26 -16.95 -4.97 7.56
N ASP A 27 -16.55 -4.69 6.31
CA ASP A 27 -17.49 -4.48 5.21
C ASP A 27 -18.24 -5.76 4.83
N LEU A 28 -17.54 -6.86 4.70
CA LEU A 28 -18.15 -8.16 4.41
C LEU A 28 -19.10 -8.60 5.54
N ALA A 29 -18.72 -8.39 6.81
CA ALA A 29 -19.58 -8.68 7.95
C ALA A 29 -20.85 -7.81 7.92
N SER A 30 -20.73 -6.51 7.64
CA SER A 30 -21.88 -5.58 7.53
C SER A 30 -22.86 -5.93 6.40
N ARG A 31 -22.39 -6.66 5.38
CA ARG A 31 -23.21 -7.19 4.28
C ARG A 31 -23.83 -8.57 4.59
N GLY A 32 -23.71 -9.05 5.83
CA GLY A 32 -24.31 -10.29 6.27
C GLY A 32 -23.52 -11.57 5.92
N HIS A 33 -22.26 -11.44 5.50
CA HIS A 33 -21.39 -12.61 5.30
C HIS A 33 -20.92 -13.16 6.65
N LYS A 34 -20.91 -14.50 6.79
CA LYS A 34 -20.37 -15.20 7.96
C LYS A 34 -18.85 -15.39 7.77
N LEU A 35 -18.06 -14.74 8.62
CA LEU A 35 -16.61 -14.71 8.48
C LEU A 35 -15.92 -15.53 9.56
N SER A 36 -14.98 -16.36 9.13
CA SER A 36 -14.01 -17.04 9.99
C SER A 36 -12.60 -16.63 9.62
N LEU A 37 -11.78 -16.29 10.61
CA LEU A 37 -10.48 -15.69 10.41
C LEU A 37 -9.35 -16.59 10.92
N ILE A 38 -8.34 -16.78 10.07
CA ILE A 38 -7.01 -17.29 10.43
C ILE A 38 -6.00 -16.20 10.06
N TYR A 39 -5.16 -15.77 11.00
CA TYR A 39 -4.19 -14.73 10.75
C TYR A 39 -2.80 -15.06 11.29
N ALA A 40 -1.76 -14.51 10.66
CA ALA A 40 -0.41 -14.65 11.19
C ALA A 40 -0.11 -13.54 12.20
N GLU A 41 0.48 -13.92 13.35
CA GLU A 41 0.96 -12.98 14.35
C GLU A 41 2.09 -12.10 13.78
N TYR A 42 2.14 -10.86 14.24
CA TYR A 42 3.21 -9.93 13.90
C TYR A 42 3.59 -9.11 15.13
N PRO A 43 4.88 -8.98 15.46
CA PRO A 43 5.32 -8.30 16.66
C PRO A 43 4.75 -6.88 16.79
N LYS A 44 4.22 -6.54 17.98
CA LYS A 44 3.65 -5.21 18.30
C LYS A 44 2.41 -4.81 17.48
N HIS A 45 1.79 -5.75 16.75
CA HIS A 45 0.54 -5.50 16.03
C HIS A 45 -0.55 -6.41 16.59
N GLU A 46 -1.55 -5.82 17.21
CA GLU A 46 -2.70 -6.51 17.76
C GLU A 46 -3.82 -6.62 16.72
N LEU A 47 -4.70 -7.58 16.90
CA LEU A 47 -5.85 -7.80 16.04
C LEU A 47 -6.96 -6.80 16.42
N GLU A 48 -7.48 -6.09 15.41
CA GLU A 48 -8.58 -5.14 15.55
C GLU A 48 -9.69 -5.52 14.55
N VAL A 49 -10.62 -6.38 14.96
CA VAL A 49 -11.77 -6.81 14.14
C VAL A 49 -13.04 -6.83 14.97
N SER A 50 -14.19 -6.71 14.30
CA SER A 50 -15.51 -6.82 14.93
C SER A 50 -15.69 -8.16 15.64
N SER A 51 -16.44 -8.17 16.76
CA SER A 51 -16.83 -9.39 17.50
C SER A 51 -17.67 -10.37 16.68
N GLN A 52 -18.24 -9.93 15.56
CA GLN A 52 -18.98 -10.79 14.62
C GLN A 52 -18.07 -11.73 13.81
N ILE A 53 -16.76 -11.50 13.80
CA ILE A 53 -15.80 -12.30 13.05
C ILE A 53 -15.25 -13.40 13.95
N LYS A 54 -15.48 -14.68 13.58
CA LYS A 54 -15.02 -15.84 14.34
C LYS A 54 -13.53 -16.07 14.11
N ILE A 55 -12.71 -15.92 15.15
CA ILE A 55 -11.29 -16.25 15.10
C ILE A 55 -11.12 -17.75 15.30
N LEU A 56 -10.53 -18.43 14.31
CA LEU A 56 -10.29 -19.88 14.37
C LEU A 56 -8.90 -20.24 14.87
N SER A 57 -7.87 -19.53 14.37
CA SER A 57 -6.48 -19.86 14.72
C SER A 57 -5.53 -18.70 14.42
N LYS A 58 -4.35 -18.78 15.04
CA LYS A 58 -3.22 -17.88 14.82
C LYS A 58 -2.03 -18.65 14.24
N ILE A 59 -1.45 -18.15 13.19
CA ILE A 59 -0.20 -18.66 12.62
C ILE A 59 0.96 -17.98 13.35
N LYS A 60 1.90 -18.75 13.89
CA LYS A 60 3.14 -18.22 14.49
C LYS A 60 4.28 -18.31 13.49
N PRO A 61 4.68 -17.20 12.84
CA PRO A 61 5.80 -17.22 11.91
C PRO A 61 7.12 -17.55 12.62
N THR A 62 7.81 -18.60 12.18
CA THR A 62 9.09 -19.03 12.74
C THR A 62 10.15 -19.17 11.64
N LEU A 63 11.43 -19.14 12.02
CA LEU A 63 12.51 -19.44 11.08
C LEU A 63 12.45 -20.88 10.57
N LYS A 64 11.98 -21.83 11.38
CA LYS A 64 11.78 -23.23 10.97
C LYS A 64 10.77 -23.33 9.81
N ASN A 65 9.74 -22.48 9.78
CA ASN A 65 8.74 -22.48 8.71
C ASN A 65 9.35 -22.15 7.35
N CYS A 66 10.43 -21.35 7.31
CA CYS A 66 11.11 -21.02 6.05
C CYS A 66 11.62 -22.25 5.31
N PHE A 67 11.94 -23.33 6.03
CA PHE A 67 12.48 -24.58 5.50
C PHE A 67 11.45 -25.70 5.41
N SER A 68 10.20 -25.43 5.74
CA SER A 68 9.11 -26.43 5.72
C SER A 68 8.82 -27.01 4.33
N LEU A 69 9.11 -26.24 3.29
CA LEU A 69 8.94 -26.58 1.88
C LEU A 69 10.19 -26.15 1.10
N PRO A 70 11.19 -27.03 0.96
CA PRO A 70 12.53 -26.66 0.46
C PRO A 70 12.55 -26.12 -0.97
N PHE A 71 11.54 -26.44 -1.79
CA PHE A 71 11.41 -25.95 -3.16
C PHE A 71 10.79 -24.56 -3.28
N PHE A 72 10.31 -23.99 -2.16
CA PHE A 72 9.72 -22.67 -2.13
C PHE A 72 10.63 -21.65 -1.48
N ASN A 73 10.62 -20.43 -2.02
CA ASN A 73 11.36 -19.33 -1.43
C ASN A 73 10.83 -19.01 -0.02
N PRO A 74 11.69 -18.75 0.96
CA PRO A 74 11.33 -18.42 2.35
C PRO A 74 10.30 -17.29 2.49
N PHE A 75 10.22 -16.38 1.53
CA PHE A 75 9.20 -15.33 1.51
C PHE A 75 7.77 -15.91 1.55
N PHE A 76 7.52 -17.03 0.86
CA PHE A 76 6.22 -17.66 0.80
C PHE A 76 5.98 -18.68 1.92
N THR A 77 7.03 -19.23 2.52
CA THR A 77 6.91 -20.33 3.49
C THR A 77 7.01 -19.92 4.95
N LYS A 78 7.51 -18.72 5.25
CA LYS A 78 7.69 -18.24 6.64
C LYS A 78 6.42 -18.33 7.50
N ARG A 79 5.24 -18.29 6.88
CA ARG A 79 3.92 -18.38 7.52
C ARG A 79 3.24 -19.72 7.29
N PHE A 80 3.95 -20.70 6.77
CA PHE A 80 3.40 -22.04 6.54
C PHE A 80 3.50 -22.88 7.81
N ASP A 81 2.38 -23.34 8.32
CA ASP A 81 2.27 -24.23 9.48
C ASP A 81 1.45 -25.46 9.09
N LYS A 82 2.01 -26.65 9.30
CA LYS A 82 1.36 -27.94 8.94
C LYS A 82 0.07 -28.21 9.72
N ASN A 83 -0.02 -27.75 10.98
CA ASN A 83 -1.21 -27.94 11.80
C ASN A 83 -2.35 -27.03 11.32
N ILE A 84 -2.00 -25.78 10.99
CA ILE A 84 -2.96 -24.85 10.36
C ILE A 84 -3.42 -25.39 9.00
N LEU A 85 -2.52 -25.95 8.19
CA LEU A 85 -2.92 -26.59 6.93
C LEU A 85 -3.92 -27.71 7.16
N ARG A 86 -3.65 -28.63 8.09
CA ARG A 86 -4.58 -29.73 8.43
C ARG A 86 -5.93 -29.22 8.92
N GLN A 87 -5.93 -28.15 9.72
CA GLN A 87 -7.16 -27.50 10.16
C GLN A 87 -7.94 -26.95 8.95
N ILE A 88 -7.30 -26.18 8.06
CA ILE A 88 -7.94 -25.64 6.85
C ILE A 88 -8.52 -26.77 6.01
N GLN A 89 -7.76 -27.84 5.75
CA GLN A 89 -8.22 -28.99 4.97
C GLN A 89 -9.48 -29.66 5.55
N LYS A 90 -9.57 -29.76 6.89
CA LYS A 90 -10.73 -30.36 7.57
C LYS A 90 -12.00 -29.51 7.46
N ILE A 91 -11.86 -28.17 7.41
CA ILE A 91 -13.02 -27.27 7.49
C ILE A 91 -13.35 -26.59 6.16
N ALA A 92 -12.47 -26.67 5.15
CA ALA A 92 -12.61 -25.96 3.89
C ALA A 92 -13.98 -26.17 3.22
N ALA A 93 -14.49 -27.40 3.22
CA ALA A 93 -15.78 -27.73 2.62
C ALA A 93 -16.99 -27.05 3.28
N ASN A 94 -16.83 -26.49 4.48
CA ASN A 94 -17.91 -25.78 5.20
C ASN A 94 -18.02 -24.30 4.79
N PHE A 95 -17.19 -23.86 3.85
CA PHE A 95 -17.16 -22.46 3.39
C PHE A 95 -17.51 -22.38 1.91
N ASP A 96 -18.20 -21.32 1.54
CA ASP A 96 -18.49 -21.00 0.13
C ASP A 96 -17.25 -20.42 -0.60
N MET A 97 -16.30 -19.85 0.17
CA MET A 97 -15.10 -19.21 -0.35
C MET A 97 -13.93 -19.34 0.63
N LEU A 98 -12.73 -19.58 0.09
CA LEU A 98 -11.46 -19.44 0.79
C LEU A 98 -10.74 -18.17 0.25
N TYR A 99 -10.56 -17.18 1.11
CA TYR A 99 -9.90 -15.92 0.75
C TYR A 99 -8.52 -15.87 1.37
N PHE A 100 -7.48 -15.78 0.54
CA PHE A 100 -6.08 -15.73 0.95
C PHE A 100 -5.55 -14.30 0.73
N ASP A 101 -5.32 -13.60 1.82
CA ASP A 101 -4.92 -12.20 1.80
C ASP A 101 -3.41 -12.05 2.03
N PHE A 102 -2.74 -11.38 1.14
CA PHE A 102 -1.28 -11.30 0.96
C PHE A 102 -0.61 -12.58 0.44
N SER A 103 0.36 -12.40 -0.45
CA SER A 103 1.09 -13.49 -1.12
C SER A 103 1.80 -14.47 -0.16
N GLN A 104 2.09 -14.05 1.07
CA GLN A 104 2.78 -14.89 2.07
C GLN A 104 1.91 -16.01 2.65
N VAL A 105 0.58 -15.99 2.44
CA VAL A 105 -0.32 -17.10 2.84
C VAL A 105 -0.90 -17.85 1.65
N HIS A 106 -0.59 -17.44 0.43
CA HIS A 106 -1.04 -18.15 -0.77
C HIS A 106 -0.52 -19.61 -0.80
N ILE A 107 0.53 -19.90 -0.08
CA ILE A 107 1.10 -21.27 0.02
C ILE A 107 0.07 -22.32 0.45
N TYR A 108 -0.89 -21.96 1.28
CA TYR A 108 -1.96 -22.88 1.73
C TYR A 108 -2.89 -23.29 0.59
N SER A 109 -3.10 -22.42 -0.41
CA SER A 109 -4.00 -22.68 -1.54
C SER A 109 -3.56 -23.85 -2.41
N LEU A 110 -2.26 -24.20 -2.40
CA LEU A 110 -1.72 -25.36 -3.13
C LEU A 110 -2.17 -26.69 -2.57
N PHE A 111 -2.44 -26.76 -1.26
CA PHE A 111 -2.67 -28.00 -0.53
C PHE A 111 -4.12 -28.17 -0.10
N VAL A 112 -4.99 -27.23 -0.49
CA VAL A 112 -6.41 -27.27 -0.16
C VAL A 112 -7.21 -27.39 -1.45
N ASN A 113 -8.02 -28.45 -1.54
CA ASN A 113 -8.97 -28.61 -2.65
C ASN A 113 -10.25 -27.84 -2.32
N HIS A 114 -10.55 -26.81 -3.10
CA HIS A 114 -11.76 -26.00 -2.97
C HIS A 114 -12.05 -25.28 -4.30
N PRO A 115 -13.31 -25.25 -4.77
CA PRO A 115 -13.64 -24.67 -6.08
C PRO A 115 -13.47 -23.14 -6.11
N ASN A 116 -13.70 -22.47 -5.00
CA ASN A 116 -13.65 -21.00 -4.92
C ASN A 116 -12.51 -20.54 -4.01
N LYS A 117 -11.31 -20.44 -4.57
CA LYS A 117 -10.09 -19.92 -3.92
C LYS A 117 -9.73 -18.56 -4.50
N VAL A 118 -9.85 -17.51 -3.70
CA VAL A 118 -9.50 -16.13 -4.08
C VAL A 118 -8.15 -15.76 -3.50
N LEU A 119 -7.21 -15.35 -4.35
CA LEU A 119 -5.90 -14.83 -3.91
C LEU A 119 -5.85 -13.32 -4.08
N MET A 120 -5.64 -12.59 -2.98
CA MET A 120 -5.42 -11.15 -2.99
C MET A 120 -3.92 -10.83 -2.97
N CYS A 121 -3.45 -10.27 -4.08
CA CYS A 121 -2.06 -9.87 -4.27
C CYS A 121 -1.90 -8.37 -3.96
N HIS A 122 -1.40 -8.03 -2.77
CA HIS A 122 -1.07 -6.65 -2.42
C HIS A 122 0.09 -6.10 -3.26
N ASP A 123 1.05 -6.96 -3.59
CA ASP A 123 2.17 -6.68 -4.48
C ASP A 123 2.37 -7.88 -5.41
N VAL A 124 2.82 -7.66 -6.64
CA VAL A 124 3.38 -8.72 -7.48
C VAL A 124 4.82 -8.95 -7.05
N ILE A 125 5.10 -10.13 -6.48
CA ILE A 125 6.35 -10.38 -5.76
C ILE A 125 7.57 -10.41 -6.67
N CYS A 126 7.45 -10.96 -7.88
CA CYS A 126 8.55 -10.93 -8.86
C CYS A 126 8.98 -9.48 -9.19
N GLN A 127 8.04 -8.54 -9.30
CA GLN A 127 8.36 -7.13 -9.52
C GLN A 127 9.08 -6.52 -8.31
N LYS A 128 8.64 -6.84 -7.10
CA LYS A 128 9.28 -6.39 -5.87
C LYS A 128 10.73 -6.87 -5.76
N PHE A 129 10.98 -8.12 -6.09
CA PHE A 129 12.32 -8.71 -6.03
C PHE A 129 13.20 -8.27 -7.20
N SER A 130 12.68 -8.04 -8.40
CA SER A 130 13.45 -7.54 -9.53
C SER A 130 14.14 -6.19 -9.25
N ARG A 131 13.58 -5.41 -8.32
CA ARG A 131 14.13 -4.11 -7.89
C ARG A 131 15.16 -4.22 -6.76
N LYS A 132 15.28 -5.40 -6.13
CA LYS A 132 16.24 -5.67 -5.05
C LYS A 132 17.48 -6.41 -5.53
N GLY A 133 17.40 -7.10 -6.66
CA GLY A 133 18.46 -7.90 -7.26
C GLY A 133 17.86 -9.01 -8.14
N LYS A 134 18.67 -9.55 -9.07
CA LYS A 134 18.17 -10.50 -10.08
C LYS A 134 18.46 -11.98 -9.76
N VAL A 135 19.37 -12.27 -8.82
CA VAL A 135 19.88 -13.62 -8.59
C VAL A 135 18.80 -14.65 -8.26
N PHE A 136 17.88 -14.31 -7.35
CA PHE A 136 16.79 -15.23 -6.95
C PHE A 136 15.49 -15.03 -7.74
N LEU A 137 15.48 -14.16 -8.74
CA LEU A 137 14.26 -13.80 -9.46
C LEU A 137 13.61 -14.98 -10.20
N PRO A 138 14.36 -15.88 -10.89
CA PRO A 138 13.76 -17.05 -11.54
C PRO A 138 13.06 -17.98 -10.55
N TRP A 139 13.67 -18.21 -9.39
CA TRP A 139 13.08 -19.02 -8.31
C TRP A 139 11.81 -18.38 -7.75
N ILE A 140 11.84 -17.07 -7.47
CA ILE A 140 10.66 -16.30 -7.03
C ILE A 140 9.53 -16.41 -8.05
N LYS A 141 9.83 -16.20 -9.34
CA LYS A 141 8.83 -16.30 -10.42
C LYS A 141 8.21 -17.70 -10.49
N SER A 142 9.02 -18.75 -10.40
CA SER A 142 8.54 -20.14 -10.39
C SER A 142 7.60 -20.41 -9.21
N CYS A 143 7.99 -19.97 -8.00
CA CYS A 143 7.15 -20.10 -6.81
C CYS A 143 5.84 -19.31 -6.96
N GLU A 144 5.93 -18.03 -7.32
CA GLU A 144 4.74 -17.17 -7.46
C GLU A 144 3.76 -17.71 -8.51
N LYS A 145 4.27 -18.16 -9.67
CA LYS A 145 3.43 -18.79 -10.71
C LYS A 145 2.64 -19.97 -10.17
N LYS A 146 3.30 -20.91 -9.46
CA LYS A 146 2.63 -22.08 -8.87
C LYS A 146 1.51 -21.67 -7.92
N LEU A 147 1.75 -20.65 -7.08
CA LEU A 147 0.75 -20.14 -6.13
C LEU A 147 -0.44 -19.50 -6.86
N LEU A 148 -0.19 -18.66 -7.84
CA LEU A 148 -1.25 -18.01 -8.61
C LEU A 148 -2.09 -19.01 -9.40
N CYS A 149 -1.49 -20.05 -9.99
CA CYS A 149 -2.20 -21.12 -10.69
C CYS A 149 -3.08 -21.98 -9.78
N SER A 150 -2.92 -21.93 -8.46
CA SER A 150 -3.73 -22.74 -7.52
C SER A 150 -5.07 -22.11 -7.15
N SER A 151 -5.40 -20.93 -7.68
CA SER A 151 -6.62 -20.17 -7.38
C SER A 151 -7.62 -20.20 -8.52
N SER A 152 -8.90 -20.01 -8.17
CA SER A 152 -9.96 -19.75 -9.14
C SER A 152 -10.04 -18.27 -9.54
N LYS A 153 -9.57 -17.38 -8.66
CA LYS A 153 -9.59 -15.93 -8.89
C LYS A 153 -8.36 -15.24 -8.28
N ILE A 154 -7.75 -14.35 -9.04
CA ILE A 154 -6.64 -13.51 -8.60
C ILE A 154 -7.10 -12.06 -8.60
N ILE A 155 -6.88 -11.34 -7.49
CA ILE A 155 -7.22 -9.93 -7.35
C ILE A 155 -5.94 -9.13 -7.04
N THR A 156 -5.82 -7.95 -7.63
CA THR A 156 -4.72 -7.00 -7.40
C THR A 156 -5.28 -5.61 -7.13
N PHE A 157 -4.44 -4.68 -6.66
CA PHE A 157 -4.84 -3.29 -6.44
C PHE A 157 -4.73 -2.38 -7.66
N SER A 158 -4.23 -2.86 -8.79
CA SER A 158 -4.09 -2.01 -9.97
C SER A 158 -4.11 -2.80 -11.27
N ARG A 159 -4.58 -2.15 -12.36
CA ARG A 159 -4.47 -2.71 -13.72
C ARG A 159 -3.02 -3.00 -14.09
N LYS A 160 -2.09 -2.14 -13.68
CA LYS A 160 -0.66 -2.38 -13.88
C LYS A 160 -0.20 -3.72 -13.30
N ASP A 161 -0.65 -4.08 -12.10
CA ASP A 161 -0.30 -5.35 -11.49
C ASP A 161 -0.95 -6.52 -12.22
N CYS A 162 -2.18 -6.35 -12.74
CA CYS A 162 -2.80 -7.32 -13.66
C CYS A 162 -1.95 -7.52 -14.92
N ASP A 163 -1.48 -6.43 -15.54
CA ASP A 163 -0.64 -6.49 -16.75
C ASP A 163 0.69 -7.22 -16.46
N VAL A 164 1.27 -7.00 -15.27
CA VAL A 164 2.48 -7.72 -14.84
C VAL A 164 2.19 -9.22 -14.69
N ILE A 165 1.09 -9.60 -14.02
CA ILE A 165 0.69 -11.01 -13.86
C ILE A 165 0.45 -11.65 -15.23
N LYS A 166 -0.24 -10.96 -16.14
CA LYS A 166 -0.47 -11.44 -17.50
C LYS A 166 0.81 -11.63 -18.26
N LYS A 167 1.70 -10.64 -18.23
CA LYS A 167 2.99 -10.66 -18.94
C LYS A 167 3.92 -11.74 -18.41
N GLU A 168 4.06 -11.86 -17.09
CA GLU A 168 5.07 -12.73 -16.48
C GLU A 168 4.60 -14.19 -16.35
N TYR A 169 3.28 -14.41 -16.21
CA TYR A 169 2.72 -15.73 -15.90
C TYR A 169 1.67 -16.23 -16.89
N GLY A 170 1.15 -15.38 -17.77
CA GLY A 170 0.08 -15.72 -18.71
C GLY A 170 -1.31 -15.80 -18.06
N LEU A 171 -1.46 -15.36 -16.80
CA LEU A 171 -2.69 -15.49 -16.01
C LEU A 171 -3.54 -14.24 -16.07
N ASN A 172 -4.86 -14.42 -16.02
CA ASN A 172 -5.80 -13.31 -15.88
C ASN A 172 -6.00 -12.98 -14.39
N SER A 173 -6.19 -11.70 -14.10
CA SER A 173 -6.51 -11.22 -12.75
C SER A 173 -7.44 -10.00 -12.84
N ALA A 174 -8.17 -9.73 -11.76
CA ALA A 174 -9.05 -8.58 -11.64
C ALA A 174 -8.35 -7.46 -10.84
N ALA A 175 -8.49 -6.23 -11.29
CA ALA A 175 -8.01 -5.08 -10.54
C ALA A 175 -9.13 -4.50 -9.70
N VAL A 176 -8.83 -4.22 -8.42
CA VAL A 176 -9.67 -3.40 -7.54
C VAL A 176 -8.88 -2.21 -7.05
N ASN A 177 -9.48 -1.06 -7.08
CA ASN A 177 -8.83 0.11 -6.52
C ASN A 177 -8.86 0.05 -4.99
N PHE A 178 -7.74 0.46 -4.36
CA PHE A 178 -7.68 0.61 -2.92
C PHE A 178 -8.64 1.72 -2.48
N TYR A 179 -9.57 1.44 -1.57
CA TYR A 179 -10.56 2.41 -1.17
C TYR A 179 -10.10 3.35 -0.04
N LEU A 180 -10.65 4.56 -0.01
CA LEU A 180 -10.28 5.61 0.92
C LEU A 180 -10.64 5.26 2.37
N LYS A 181 -9.74 5.61 3.31
CA LYS A 181 -9.93 5.36 4.75
C LYS A 181 -11.09 6.17 5.33
N ASN A 182 -11.15 7.45 5.01
CA ASN A 182 -12.03 8.43 5.67
C ASN A 182 -13.24 8.84 4.82
N GLY A 183 -13.58 8.10 3.77
CA GLY A 183 -14.64 8.49 2.86
C GLY A 183 -14.26 9.68 1.96
N ARG A 184 -15.28 10.39 1.46
CA ARG A 184 -15.09 11.58 0.63
C ARG A 184 -14.56 12.74 1.47
N PHE A 185 -13.48 13.35 1.04
CA PHE A 185 -13.00 14.59 1.59
C PHE A 185 -13.71 15.78 0.90
N ASP A 186 -14.49 16.53 1.65
CA ASP A 186 -15.15 17.73 1.16
C ASP A 186 -14.26 18.94 1.43
N TYR A 187 -13.56 19.39 0.41
CA TYR A 187 -12.61 20.47 0.51
C TYR A 187 -13.28 21.82 0.86
N GLU A 188 -14.46 22.08 0.30
CA GLU A 188 -15.19 23.32 0.52
C GLU A 188 -15.71 23.41 1.96
N LYS A 189 -16.26 22.33 2.49
CA LYS A 189 -16.78 22.27 3.86
C LYS A 189 -15.71 22.11 4.92
N SER A 190 -14.50 21.69 4.55
CA SER A 190 -13.43 21.44 5.52
C SER A 190 -12.92 22.71 6.20
N GLY A 191 -13.07 23.89 5.59
CA GLY A 191 -12.49 25.13 6.07
C GLY A 191 -10.96 25.12 6.08
N ILE A 192 -10.32 24.13 5.47
CA ILE A 192 -8.87 23.99 5.48
C ILE A 192 -8.26 24.87 4.40
N GLU A 193 -7.48 25.85 4.82
CA GLU A 193 -6.66 26.65 3.93
C GLU A 193 -5.26 26.07 3.80
N LYS A 194 -4.72 26.11 2.58
CA LYS A 194 -3.33 25.74 2.36
C LYS A 194 -2.41 26.84 2.83
N ILE A 195 -1.42 26.42 3.62
CA ILE A 195 -0.38 27.33 4.11
C ILE A 195 0.63 27.55 2.99
N GLU A 196 0.96 28.79 2.72
CA GLU A 196 1.90 29.19 1.69
C GLU A 196 3.30 28.63 1.98
N ASN A 197 4.00 28.23 0.91
CA ASN A 197 5.34 27.63 0.98
C ASN A 197 5.48 26.40 1.91
N LYS A 198 4.36 25.79 2.30
CA LYS A 198 4.36 24.58 3.15
C LYS A 198 4.14 23.33 2.31
N PHE A 199 5.08 22.40 2.43
CA PHE A 199 5.06 21.09 1.76
C PHE A 199 5.17 19.97 2.78
N CYS A 200 4.74 18.76 2.43
CA CYS A 200 4.84 17.64 3.36
C CYS A 200 5.52 16.42 2.74
N PHE A 201 6.08 15.61 3.62
CA PHE A 201 6.49 14.23 3.39
C PHE A 201 5.63 13.33 4.26
N TYR A 202 5.13 12.24 3.70
CA TYR A 202 4.27 11.31 4.45
C TYR A 202 4.65 9.86 4.22
N GLY A 203 4.73 9.07 5.30
CA GLY A 203 4.94 7.63 5.21
C GLY A 203 5.37 6.94 6.50
N ALA A 204 5.50 5.62 6.44
CA ALA A 204 6.14 4.82 7.50
C ALA A 204 7.67 4.93 7.31
N TRP A 205 8.34 5.59 8.22
CA TRP A 205 9.76 5.98 8.06
C TRP A 205 10.76 4.84 8.34
N ASN A 206 10.32 3.75 8.95
CA ASN A 206 11.08 2.50 9.06
C ASN A 206 11.20 1.74 7.73
N ARG A 207 10.50 2.17 6.68
CA ARG A 207 10.61 1.61 5.34
C ARG A 207 11.65 2.35 4.53
N ALA A 208 12.64 1.62 4.04
CA ALA A 208 13.78 2.18 3.30
C ALA A 208 13.37 2.99 2.07
N GLU A 209 12.27 2.64 1.39
CA GLU A 209 11.78 3.40 0.25
C GLU A 209 11.36 4.83 0.61
N ASN A 210 10.87 5.06 1.84
CA ASN A 210 10.47 6.38 2.33
C ASN A 210 11.67 7.17 2.85
N SER A 211 12.44 6.57 3.75
CA SER A 211 13.61 7.23 4.36
C SER A 211 14.65 7.62 3.33
N THR A 212 14.99 6.71 2.38
CA THR A 212 15.95 7.02 1.30
C THR A 212 15.47 8.16 0.39
N GLY A 213 14.16 8.25 0.13
CA GLY A 213 13.61 9.35 -0.66
C GLY A 213 13.74 10.71 0.03
N LEU A 214 13.46 10.76 1.32
CA LEU A 214 13.62 11.98 2.13
C LEU A 214 15.10 12.36 2.29
N GLU A 215 15.97 11.41 2.61
CA GLU A 215 17.44 11.65 2.68
C GLU A 215 17.97 12.20 1.36
N TRP A 216 17.56 11.59 0.24
CA TRP A 216 17.95 12.07 -1.08
C TRP A 216 17.46 13.50 -1.37
N PHE A 217 16.24 13.84 -0.94
CA PHE A 217 15.70 15.20 -1.06
C PHE A 217 16.55 16.20 -0.28
N LEU A 218 16.87 15.90 0.98
CA LEU A 218 17.72 16.75 1.83
C LEU A 218 19.10 17.00 1.22
N GLU A 219 19.67 15.99 0.57
CA GLU A 219 21.02 16.06 0.01
C GLU A 219 21.10 16.70 -1.39
N ASN A 220 20.04 16.55 -2.19
CA ASN A 220 20.12 16.87 -3.62
C ASN A 220 19.13 17.96 -4.06
N VAL A 221 17.98 18.11 -3.40
CA VAL A 221 16.96 19.10 -3.77
C VAL A 221 17.05 20.32 -2.87
N TYR A 222 17.02 20.10 -1.56
CA TYR A 222 16.97 21.17 -0.56
C TYR A 222 18.09 22.23 -0.72
N PRO A 223 19.36 21.88 -1.02
CA PRO A 223 20.41 22.88 -1.22
C PRO A 223 20.21 23.83 -2.42
N ASN A 224 19.31 23.45 -3.34
CA ASN A 224 19.00 24.29 -4.51
C ASN A 224 17.74 25.14 -4.31
N LEU A 225 17.14 25.14 -3.12
CA LEU A 225 15.98 25.96 -2.82
C LEU A 225 16.42 27.32 -2.27
N LEU A 226 15.97 28.39 -2.93
CA LEU A 226 16.34 29.76 -2.58
C LEU A 226 15.30 30.47 -1.70
N LEU A 227 14.10 29.88 -1.54
CA LEU A 227 12.98 30.45 -0.79
C LEU A 227 12.87 29.81 0.58
N ASP A 228 12.24 30.52 1.52
CA ASP A 228 11.95 30.02 2.85
C ASP A 228 10.73 29.08 2.81
N PHE A 229 11.00 27.81 2.52
CA PHE A 229 10.00 26.75 2.50
C PHE A 229 9.86 26.10 3.88
N GLN A 230 8.64 25.71 4.23
CA GLN A 230 8.33 24.89 5.40
C GLN A 230 8.07 23.46 4.97
N PHE A 231 8.71 22.51 5.62
CA PHE A 231 8.52 21.09 5.37
C PHE A 231 7.98 20.37 6.61
N VAL A 232 6.90 19.64 6.45
CA VAL A 232 6.29 18.83 7.52
C VAL A 232 6.49 17.36 7.22
N VAL A 233 7.05 16.62 8.18
CA VAL A 233 7.31 15.19 8.05
C VAL A 233 6.30 14.42 8.90
N ILE A 234 5.38 13.72 8.22
CA ILE A 234 4.23 13.04 8.81
C ILE A 234 4.47 11.54 8.79
N GLY A 235 4.15 10.85 9.90
CA GLY A 235 4.19 9.40 10.01
C GLY A 235 5.19 8.88 11.03
N GLY A 236 4.95 7.64 11.47
CA GLY A 236 5.73 7.00 12.52
C GLY A 236 6.91 6.15 12.01
N GLY A 237 7.63 5.56 12.98
CA GLY A 237 8.70 4.59 12.71
C GLY A 237 10.03 5.20 12.25
N MET A 238 10.26 6.49 12.51
CA MET A 238 11.52 7.14 12.17
C MET A 238 12.65 6.70 13.12
N THR A 239 13.81 6.39 12.55
CA THR A 239 15.02 6.09 13.34
C THR A 239 15.62 7.36 13.92
N GLU A 240 16.32 7.26 15.05
CA GLU A 240 16.98 8.42 15.69
C GLU A 240 18.00 9.07 14.75
N ARG A 241 18.72 8.26 13.96
CA ARG A 241 19.63 8.77 12.93
C ARG A 241 18.91 9.70 11.93
N LEU A 242 17.74 9.29 11.43
CA LEU A 242 16.99 10.09 10.48
C LEU A 242 16.41 11.34 11.13
N LYS A 243 15.93 11.24 12.38
CA LYS A 243 15.46 12.40 13.15
C LYS A 243 16.57 13.44 13.33
N SER A 244 17.74 13.02 13.80
CA SER A 244 18.90 13.90 13.99
C SER A 244 19.30 14.59 12.68
N LYS A 245 19.30 13.84 11.56
CA LYS A 245 19.60 14.39 10.25
C LYS A 245 18.59 15.49 9.84
N ILE A 246 17.31 15.27 10.05
CA ILE A 246 16.25 16.23 9.71
C ILE A 246 16.31 17.45 10.63
N SER A 247 16.58 17.27 11.93
CA SER A 247 16.64 18.34 12.92
C SER A 247 17.76 19.34 12.67
N ALA A 248 18.74 19.01 11.84
CA ALA A 248 19.76 19.95 11.36
C ALA A 248 19.19 21.03 10.42
N TYR A 249 17.98 20.82 9.90
CA TYR A 249 17.31 21.75 8.97
C TYR A 249 16.17 22.48 9.68
N LYS A 250 16.32 23.77 9.95
CA LYS A 250 15.36 24.59 10.72
C LYS A 250 13.95 24.62 10.13
N ASN A 251 13.84 24.44 8.81
CA ASN A 251 12.57 24.52 8.08
C ASN A 251 11.79 23.20 8.08
N PHE A 252 12.28 22.14 8.76
CA PHE A 252 11.63 20.86 8.86
C PHE A 252 11.00 20.65 10.24
N LYS A 253 9.71 20.30 10.24
CA LYS A 253 8.95 19.94 11.44
C LYS A 253 8.54 18.47 11.37
N ILE A 254 8.98 17.65 12.33
CA ILE A 254 8.57 16.24 12.45
C ILE A 254 7.31 16.18 13.32
N LEU A 255 6.18 15.72 12.75
CA LEU A 255 4.93 15.52 13.51
C LEU A 255 4.83 14.12 14.11
N GLY A 256 5.60 13.15 13.60
CA GLY A 256 5.46 11.77 14.02
C GLY A 256 4.16 11.12 13.49
N PHE A 257 3.65 10.13 14.24
CA PHE A 257 2.40 9.46 13.90
C PHE A 257 1.22 10.41 14.13
N VAL A 258 0.36 10.51 13.11
CA VAL A 258 -0.86 11.30 13.13
C VAL A 258 -2.02 10.37 12.79
N GLU A 259 -3.07 10.40 13.58
CA GLU A 259 -4.25 9.52 13.40
C GLU A 259 -4.97 9.81 12.08
N ASN A 260 -5.17 11.09 11.79
CA ASN A 260 -5.76 11.54 10.51
C ASN A 260 -4.76 12.36 9.68
N PRO A 261 -3.86 11.70 8.92
CA PRO A 261 -2.85 12.40 8.14
C PRO A 261 -3.42 13.23 6.99
N VAL A 262 -4.62 12.92 6.51
CA VAL A 262 -5.27 13.60 5.38
C VAL A 262 -5.48 15.09 5.69
N VAL A 263 -5.88 15.43 6.92
CA VAL A 263 -6.06 16.82 7.37
C VAL A 263 -4.73 17.59 7.33
N GLU A 264 -3.65 16.99 7.83
CA GLU A 264 -2.33 17.65 7.81
C GLU A 264 -1.76 17.79 6.40
N ILE A 265 -1.99 16.78 5.56
CA ILE A 265 -1.62 16.83 4.13
C ILE A 265 -2.41 17.92 3.41
N ALA A 266 -3.71 18.06 3.69
CA ALA A 266 -4.57 19.06 3.07
C ALA A 266 -4.13 20.52 3.36
N LYS A 267 -3.50 20.78 4.49
CA LYS A 267 -2.89 22.09 4.84
C LYS A 267 -1.64 22.43 4.01
N CYS A 268 -1.06 21.47 3.31
CA CYS A 268 0.18 21.65 2.56
C CYS A 268 -0.07 21.93 1.08
N GLN A 269 0.81 22.68 0.42
CA GLN A 269 0.73 22.98 -1.01
C GLN A 269 0.83 21.69 -1.86
N ALA A 270 1.76 20.79 -1.48
CA ALA A 270 1.88 19.48 -2.09
C ALA A 270 2.53 18.45 -1.16
N LEU A 271 2.29 17.18 -1.45
CA LEU A 271 3.06 16.04 -0.95
C LEU A 271 4.29 15.84 -1.83
N VAL A 272 5.49 15.87 -1.24
CA VAL A 272 6.74 15.54 -1.92
C VAL A 272 7.10 14.08 -1.65
N ALA A 273 7.14 13.27 -2.69
CA ALA A 273 7.34 11.83 -2.59
C ALA A 273 8.34 11.30 -3.63
N PRO A 274 9.64 11.59 -3.51
CA PRO A 274 10.66 11.17 -4.48
C PRO A 274 11.06 9.71 -4.26
N LEU A 275 10.20 8.79 -4.61
CA LEU A 275 10.40 7.36 -4.41
C LEU A 275 11.21 6.75 -5.55
N PHE A 276 12.24 5.98 -5.22
CA PHE A 276 13.10 5.25 -6.17
C PHE A 276 12.89 3.75 -6.15
N LYS A 277 12.27 3.22 -5.09
CA LYS A 277 12.04 1.81 -4.84
C LYS A 277 10.61 1.59 -4.34
N GLY A 278 10.19 0.35 -4.29
CA GLY A 278 8.86 -0.07 -3.85
C GLY A 278 8.09 -0.75 -4.98
N ALA A 279 7.01 -1.42 -4.66
CA ALA A 279 6.06 -2.03 -5.59
C ALA A 279 4.63 -1.66 -5.15
N GLY A 280 3.64 -1.99 -5.98
CA GLY A 280 2.23 -1.76 -5.68
C GLY A 280 1.81 -0.30 -5.61
N VAL A 281 0.53 -0.10 -5.31
CA VAL A 281 -0.09 1.22 -5.16
C VAL A 281 0.44 1.94 -3.91
N LYS A 282 0.72 3.24 -4.04
CA LYS A 282 1.20 4.07 -2.95
C LYS A 282 0.03 4.78 -2.26
N VAL A 283 -0.48 4.19 -1.16
CA VAL A 283 -1.62 4.73 -0.41
C VAL A 283 -1.46 6.20 -0.04
N LYS A 284 -0.24 6.62 0.35
CA LYS A 284 0.06 8.02 0.63
C LYS A 284 -0.27 8.99 -0.52
N VAL A 285 -0.13 8.52 -1.75
CA VAL A 285 -0.45 9.32 -2.95
C VAL A 285 -1.96 9.41 -3.12
N ILE A 286 -2.67 8.30 -2.89
CA ILE A 286 -4.13 8.29 -2.90
C ILE A 286 -4.67 9.22 -1.81
N ASP A 287 -4.13 9.16 -0.59
CA ASP A 287 -4.54 10.02 0.53
C ASP A 287 -4.35 11.51 0.16
N ALA A 288 -3.22 11.86 -0.43
CA ALA A 288 -2.96 13.24 -0.84
C ALA A 288 -3.89 13.70 -1.96
N LEU A 289 -3.99 12.93 -3.04
CA LEU A 289 -4.82 13.30 -4.19
C LEU A 289 -6.31 13.37 -3.83
N SER A 290 -6.77 12.47 -2.97
CA SER A 290 -8.17 12.49 -2.49
C SER A 290 -8.49 13.69 -1.59
N SER A 291 -7.50 14.28 -0.94
CA SER A 291 -7.62 15.53 -0.19
C SER A 291 -7.43 16.78 -1.05
N GLY A 292 -7.38 16.66 -2.37
CA GLY A 292 -7.07 17.78 -3.27
C GLY A 292 -5.66 18.31 -3.11
N THR A 293 -4.74 17.52 -2.54
CA THR A 293 -3.35 17.91 -2.39
C THR A 293 -2.51 17.33 -3.52
N PRO A 294 -1.86 18.18 -4.31
CA PRO A 294 -0.96 17.75 -5.38
C PRO A 294 0.17 16.88 -4.88
N VAL A 295 0.68 16.02 -5.77
CA VAL A 295 1.81 15.15 -5.46
C VAL A 295 2.95 15.41 -6.43
N ILE A 296 4.12 15.71 -5.90
CA ILE A 296 5.38 15.82 -6.64
C ILE A 296 6.16 14.53 -6.43
N GLY A 297 6.42 13.79 -7.51
CA GLY A 297 7.10 12.52 -7.35
C GLY A 297 7.64 11.92 -8.63
N THR A 298 8.36 10.81 -8.48
CA THR A 298 8.94 10.03 -9.57
C THR A 298 7.89 9.14 -10.25
N LYS A 299 8.27 8.47 -11.33
CA LYS A 299 7.43 7.43 -11.95
C LYS A 299 7.02 6.33 -10.95
N VAL A 300 7.90 5.98 -9.99
CA VAL A 300 7.62 4.97 -8.95
C VAL A 300 6.55 5.46 -7.97
N THR A 301 6.48 6.76 -7.71
CA THR A 301 5.49 7.37 -6.81
C THR A 301 4.07 7.14 -7.30
N PHE A 302 3.83 7.29 -8.60
CA PHE A 302 2.50 7.16 -9.21
C PHE A 302 2.18 5.76 -9.74
N GLU A 303 3.02 4.79 -9.41
CA GLU A 303 2.85 3.44 -9.92
C GLU A 303 1.56 2.79 -9.43
N GLY A 304 0.77 2.26 -10.37
CA GLY A 304 -0.53 1.62 -10.09
C GLY A 304 -1.68 2.60 -9.82
N ILE A 305 -1.43 3.91 -9.87
CA ILE A 305 -2.48 4.93 -9.76
C ILE A 305 -2.84 5.37 -11.18
N GLU A 306 -4.10 5.19 -11.52
CA GLU A 306 -4.63 5.64 -12.81
C GLU A 306 -4.76 7.17 -12.77
N ASP A 307 -4.14 7.81 -13.75
CA ASP A 307 -4.31 9.23 -13.98
C ASP A 307 -4.73 9.47 -15.42
N ASN A 308 -5.30 10.63 -15.67
CA ASN A 308 -5.25 11.22 -16.99
C ASN A 308 -4.13 12.27 -16.97
N ASP A 309 -3.40 12.41 -18.06
CA ASP A 309 -2.28 13.35 -18.19
C ASP A 309 -2.69 14.83 -18.00
N LYS A 310 -3.99 15.09 -17.90
CA LYS A 310 -4.58 16.42 -17.67
C LYS A 310 -4.91 16.71 -16.19
N ASN A 311 -4.74 15.74 -15.29
CA ASN A 311 -5.03 15.97 -13.88
C ASN A 311 -3.99 16.93 -13.26
N PRO A 312 -4.41 18.13 -12.81
CA PRO A 312 -3.50 19.18 -12.31
C PRO A 312 -2.80 18.81 -11.01
N LEU A 313 -3.19 17.73 -10.35
CA LEU A 313 -2.60 17.31 -9.08
C LEU A 313 -1.41 16.35 -9.25
N PHE A 314 -1.10 15.91 -10.49
CA PHE A 314 0.01 14.99 -10.76
C PHE A 314 1.24 15.71 -11.29
N PHE A 315 2.23 15.93 -10.44
CA PHE A 315 3.54 16.45 -10.84
C PHE A 315 4.55 15.32 -11.01
N LYS A 316 4.43 14.57 -12.11
CA LYS A 316 5.35 13.47 -12.42
C LYS A 316 6.68 13.99 -12.93
N VAL A 317 7.73 13.73 -12.18
CA VAL A 317 9.08 14.08 -12.58
C VAL A 317 9.77 12.87 -13.19
N GLY A 318 9.90 12.87 -14.51
CA GLY A 318 10.53 11.79 -15.28
C GLY A 318 11.94 12.19 -15.71
N THR A 319 12.97 11.45 -15.24
CA THR A 319 14.33 11.46 -15.81
C THR A 319 15.13 10.29 -15.24
N SER A 320 16.05 9.75 -16.03
CA SER A 320 17.00 8.71 -15.60
C SER A 320 18.16 9.26 -14.78
N LYS A 321 18.47 10.56 -14.90
CA LYS A 321 19.60 11.21 -14.22
C LYS A 321 19.14 11.89 -12.92
N LYS A 322 19.61 11.41 -11.76
CA LYS A 322 19.23 11.92 -10.43
C LYS A 322 19.46 13.43 -10.26
N LYS A 323 20.55 13.99 -10.81
CA LYS A 323 20.83 15.42 -10.74
C LYS A 323 19.77 16.26 -11.48
N LYS A 324 19.35 15.84 -12.68
CA LYS A 324 18.25 16.48 -13.42
C LYS A 324 16.91 16.35 -12.71
N LEU A 325 16.68 15.24 -11.98
CA LEU A 325 15.49 15.03 -11.17
C LEU A 325 15.44 16.02 -10.00
N ALA A 326 16.57 16.22 -9.31
CA ALA A 326 16.66 17.16 -8.21
C ALA A 326 16.34 18.59 -8.66
N GLN A 327 16.94 19.02 -9.77
CA GLN A 327 16.68 20.34 -10.32
C GLN A 327 15.20 20.51 -10.69
N LYS A 328 14.59 19.55 -11.38
CA LYS A 328 13.17 19.64 -11.74
C LYS A 328 12.24 19.72 -10.52
N ILE A 329 12.55 19.00 -9.44
CA ILE A 329 11.75 19.10 -8.20
C ILE A 329 11.96 20.50 -7.58
N ALA A 330 13.18 20.99 -7.52
CA ALA A 330 13.46 22.35 -7.02
C ALA A 330 12.74 23.41 -7.84
N ASP A 331 12.76 23.31 -9.17
CA ASP A 331 12.07 24.23 -10.08
C ASP A 331 10.55 24.24 -9.85
N ILE A 332 9.94 23.05 -9.65
CA ILE A 332 8.50 22.93 -9.34
C ILE A 332 8.17 23.60 -8.00
N LEU A 333 8.99 23.40 -6.97
CA LEU A 333 8.79 24.02 -5.66
C LEU A 333 8.95 25.54 -5.73
N THR A 334 10.00 26.03 -6.38
CA THR A 334 10.32 27.46 -6.49
C THR A 334 9.27 28.21 -7.32
N ASN A 335 8.78 27.58 -8.39
CA ASN A 335 7.78 28.17 -9.28
C ASN A 335 6.36 27.66 -9.00
N TRP A 336 6.03 27.37 -7.73
CA TRP A 336 4.77 26.78 -7.35
C TRP A 336 3.58 27.67 -7.75
N LYS A 337 2.66 27.09 -8.54
CA LYS A 337 1.40 27.75 -8.93
C LYS A 337 0.24 27.20 -8.11
N ARG A 338 -0.56 28.09 -7.53
CA ARG A 338 -1.76 27.69 -6.79
C ARG A 338 -2.76 26.98 -7.72
N ILE A 339 -3.29 25.86 -7.23
CA ILE A 339 -4.36 25.13 -7.91
C ILE A 339 -5.70 25.63 -7.36
N SER A 340 -6.68 25.89 -8.22
CA SER A 340 -7.99 26.40 -7.82
C SER A 340 -8.77 25.42 -6.93
N VAL A 341 -9.69 25.94 -6.11
CA VAL A 341 -10.55 25.12 -5.24
C VAL A 341 -11.37 24.14 -6.07
N ASN A 342 -11.96 24.58 -7.19
CA ASN A 342 -12.75 23.72 -8.07
C ASN A 342 -11.92 22.56 -8.65
N GLN A 343 -10.67 22.79 -9.05
CA GLN A 343 -9.79 21.73 -9.53
C GLN A 343 -9.46 20.71 -8.43
N LYS A 344 -9.28 21.17 -7.18
CA LYS A 344 -9.05 20.31 -6.03
C LYS A 344 -10.30 19.48 -5.72
N GLN A 345 -11.49 20.11 -5.69
CA GLN A 345 -12.76 19.41 -5.42
C GLN A 345 -13.06 18.36 -6.49
N ASN A 346 -12.94 18.70 -7.77
CA ASN A 346 -13.12 17.75 -8.85
C ASN A 346 -12.18 16.55 -8.75
N SER A 347 -10.92 16.77 -8.34
CA SER A 347 -9.99 15.69 -8.12
C SER A 347 -10.38 14.80 -6.93
N THR A 348 -10.80 15.38 -5.79
CA THR A 348 -11.27 14.59 -4.64
C THR A 348 -12.48 13.75 -5.00
N ASP A 349 -13.42 14.29 -5.76
CA ASP A 349 -14.62 13.57 -6.20
C ASP A 349 -14.28 12.42 -7.16
N GLU A 350 -13.36 12.65 -8.09
CA GLU A 350 -12.87 11.61 -8.99
C GLU A 350 -12.21 10.47 -8.21
N PHE A 351 -11.30 10.79 -7.27
CA PHE A 351 -10.63 9.79 -6.45
C PHE A 351 -11.60 9.08 -5.53
N PHE A 352 -12.58 9.76 -4.94
CA PHE A 352 -13.61 9.12 -4.15
C PHE A 352 -14.43 8.11 -4.97
N LYS A 353 -14.87 8.47 -6.17
CA LYS A 353 -15.61 7.56 -7.07
C LYS A 353 -14.78 6.34 -7.45
N ARG A 354 -13.49 6.51 -7.68
CA ARG A 354 -12.56 5.46 -8.11
C ARG A 354 -12.18 4.51 -6.99
N TYR A 355 -11.92 5.04 -5.81
CA TYR A 355 -11.44 4.29 -4.64
C TYR A 355 -12.55 4.04 -3.62
N ASN A 356 -13.80 4.04 -4.06
CA ASN A 356 -14.97 3.81 -3.24
C ASN A 356 -14.98 2.39 -2.66
N ARG A 357 -15.32 2.29 -1.38
CA ARG A 357 -15.47 1.07 -0.60
C ARG A 357 -16.37 0.01 -1.27
N ASN A 358 -17.49 0.44 -1.87
CA ASN A 358 -18.49 -0.47 -2.41
C ASN A 358 -17.99 -1.30 -3.61
N LYS A 359 -17.04 -0.80 -4.39
CA LYS A 359 -16.53 -1.48 -5.59
C LYS A 359 -15.70 -2.72 -5.31
N PHE A 360 -15.14 -2.85 -4.11
CA PHE A 360 -14.30 -4.02 -3.79
C PHE A 360 -15.16 -5.25 -3.46
N ALA A 361 -16.15 -5.08 -2.60
CA ALA A 361 -17.01 -6.18 -2.18
C ALA A 361 -17.90 -6.72 -3.33
N ASP A 362 -18.17 -5.91 -4.35
CA ASP A 362 -18.90 -6.34 -5.55
C ASP A 362 -18.09 -7.31 -6.43
N LEU A 363 -16.79 -7.45 -6.16
CA LEU A 363 -15.91 -8.38 -6.87
C LEU A 363 -15.81 -9.77 -6.19
N LEU A 364 -16.28 -9.91 -5.00
CA LEU A 364 -16.31 -11.18 -4.27
C LEU A 364 -17.63 -11.89 -4.46
#